data_f1f51f1106e2347abf66d5c1616c01b7
#
_entry.id   f1f51f1106e2347abf66d5c1616c01b7
#
_cell.length_a   1.000
_cell.length_b   1.000
_cell.length_c   1.000
_cell.angle_alpha   90.00
_cell.angle_beta   90.00
_cell.angle_gamma   90.00
#
_symmetry.space_group_name_H-M   'P 1'
#
loop_
_entity.id
_entity.type
_entity.pdbx_description
1 polymer ?
#
loop_
_entity_poly.entity_id
_entity_poly.type
_entity_poly.pdbx_seq_one_letter_code
_entity_poly.pdbx_strand_id
1 'polypeptide(L)'
;MNMKKQDIIEIFFEKLFPVAVFSFIIVSLVIQEDISLAKQVMSFPGIDADLACNKQVQEALSLLESEPLHDPRAPRWVGKLAASLKPGRFAHSLSVAWMSRRLAHVHGLDPLKAEQAGLLHDCAKCLPLDEMQRIAVDHSLTDDPELLASGALLHSVVGSWVAREDYGMTDPDVLEAISYHNTGYPGMTRLDMCVCLSDSIEPLREAYPRLEQIRALAETSLERALLLSLEGTADFVTSRGKFLHPRTQNTIAWLKRSLSEAR
;
A
#
# COMPACT_ATOMS: atom_id res chain seq x y z
N MET A 1 -19.99 33.04 -32.28
CA MET A 1 -20.97 31.95 -32.40
C MET A 1 -20.79 31.07 -31.14
N ASN A 2 -21.64 31.31 -30.14
CA ASN A 2 -21.50 30.60 -28.83
C ASN A 2 -22.12 29.20 -28.99
N MET A 3 -21.27 28.19 -29.11
CA MET A 3 -21.74 26.81 -29.00
C MET A 3 -22.26 26.58 -27.56
N LYS A 4 -23.43 25.98 -27.45
CA LYS A 4 -24.01 25.62 -26.16
C LYS A 4 -23.17 24.49 -25.53
N LYS A 5 -23.09 24.47 -24.21
CA LYS A 5 -22.36 23.46 -23.43
C LYS A 5 -22.70 22.01 -23.86
N GLN A 6 -23.91 21.80 -24.32
CA GLN A 6 -24.44 20.55 -24.84
C GLN A 6 -23.82 20.11 -26.18
N ASP A 7 -23.54 21.09 -27.07
CA ASP A 7 -22.94 20.81 -28.39
C ASP A 7 -21.45 20.41 -28.27
N ILE A 8 -20.76 20.92 -27.25
CA ILE A 8 -19.37 20.54 -26.94
C ILE A 8 -19.30 19.10 -26.41
N ILE A 9 -20.28 18.71 -25.60
CA ILE A 9 -20.39 17.37 -25.04
C ILE A 9 -20.68 16.36 -26.17
N GLU A 10 -21.61 16.64 -27.10
CA GLU A 10 -21.92 15.76 -28.22
C GLU A 10 -20.73 15.56 -29.18
N ILE A 11 -19.99 16.64 -29.51
CA ILE A 11 -18.80 16.57 -30.38
C ILE A 11 -17.68 15.75 -29.72
N PHE A 12 -17.54 15.84 -28.40
CA PHE A 12 -16.55 15.05 -27.65
C PHE A 12 -16.90 13.55 -27.68
N PHE A 13 -18.19 13.22 -27.57
CA PHE A 13 -18.68 11.84 -27.57
C PHE A 13 -18.58 11.15 -28.95
N GLU A 14 -18.93 11.84 -30.05
CA GLU A 14 -18.95 11.22 -31.37
C GLU A 14 -17.57 10.98 -32.00
N LYS A 15 -16.57 11.78 -31.66
CA LYS A 15 -15.28 11.77 -32.37
C LYS A 15 -14.10 11.12 -31.63
N LEU A 16 -14.19 10.87 -30.34
CA LEU A 16 -13.03 10.46 -29.56
C LEU A 16 -13.12 9.10 -28.85
N PHE A 17 -14.31 8.50 -28.68
CA PHE A 17 -14.40 7.22 -27.95
C PHE A 17 -15.53 6.30 -28.38
N PRO A 18 -15.27 5.06 -28.83
CA PRO A 18 -16.26 4.05 -29.17
C PRO A 18 -16.69 3.14 -27.99
N VAL A 19 -16.65 3.58 -26.73
CA VAL A 19 -17.07 2.75 -25.58
C VAL A 19 -18.03 3.53 -24.68
N ALA A 20 -19.31 3.29 -24.83
CA ALA A 20 -20.41 4.06 -24.24
C ALA A 20 -20.46 4.09 -22.70
N VAL A 21 -19.84 3.13 -21.99
CA VAL A 21 -19.87 3.06 -20.51
C VAL A 21 -18.83 3.99 -19.88
N PHE A 22 -17.66 4.13 -20.47
CA PHE A 22 -16.62 5.04 -20.01
C PHE A 22 -17.06 6.51 -20.07
N SER A 23 -17.89 6.83 -21.05
CA SER A 23 -18.39 8.17 -21.30
C SER A 23 -19.29 8.71 -20.18
N PHE A 24 -20.14 7.87 -19.57
CA PHE A 24 -21.11 8.34 -18.58
C PHE A 24 -20.46 8.72 -17.24
N ILE A 25 -19.40 8.04 -16.87
CA ILE A 25 -18.68 8.29 -15.61
C ILE A 25 -17.76 9.50 -15.73
N ILE A 26 -17.07 9.65 -16.87
CA ILE A 26 -16.28 10.86 -17.14
C ILE A 26 -17.17 12.10 -17.14
N VAL A 27 -18.38 12.03 -17.68
CA VAL A 27 -19.35 13.13 -17.64
C VAL A 27 -19.83 13.40 -16.23
N SER A 28 -20.08 12.40 -15.40
CA SER A 28 -20.45 12.59 -13.99
C SER A 28 -19.32 13.22 -13.17
N LEU A 29 -18.07 12.81 -13.38
CA LEU A 29 -16.87 13.39 -12.74
C LEU A 29 -16.63 14.83 -13.20
N VAL A 30 -16.81 15.12 -14.49
CA VAL A 30 -16.66 16.48 -15.06
C VAL A 30 -17.80 17.43 -14.62
N ILE A 31 -19.02 16.91 -14.39
CA ILE A 31 -20.16 17.71 -13.89
C ILE A 31 -19.99 18.04 -12.40
N GLN A 32 -19.20 17.26 -11.64
CA GLN A 32 -18.94 17.50 -10.21
C GLN A 32 -17.65 18.30 -9.91
N GLU A 33 -17.11 19.04 -10.89
CA GLU A 33 -15.95 19.94 -10.75
C GLU A 33 -14.57 19.29 -10.57
N ASP A 34 -14.40 17.97 -10.83
CA ASP A 34 -13.12 17.32 -10.61
C ASP A 34 -12.41 16.87 -11.89
N ILE A 35 -11.96 17.86 -12.69
CA ILE A 35 -11.11 17.64 -13.88
C ILE A 35 -9.77 17.00 -13.49
N SER A 36 -9.30 17.26 -12.26
CA SER A 36 -8.04 16.73 -11.73
C SER A 36 -8.11 15.22 -11.54
N LEU A 37 -9.12 14.73 -10.82
CA LEU A 37 -9.33 13.30 -10.55
C LEU A 37 -9.52 12.51 -11.86
N ALA A 38 -10.29 13.05 -12.82
CA ALA A 38 -10.47 12.41 -14.12
C ALA A 38 -9.14 12.28 -14.90
N LYS A 39 -8.29 13.30 -14.86
CA LYS A 39 -6.95 13.26 -15.47
C LYS A 39 -6.06 12.22 -14.82
N GLN A 40 -6.13 12.08 -13.50
CA GLN A 40 -5.30 11.14 -12.75
C GLN A 40 -5.75 9.69 -12.96
N VAL A 41 -7.07 9.42 -12.94
CA VAL A 41 -7.63 8.11 -13.30
C VAL A 41 -7.20 7.72 -14.74
N MET A 42 -7.20 8.67 -15.67
CA MET A 42 -6.73 8.45 -17.04
C MET A 42 -5.20 8.27 -17.16
N SER A 43 -4.42 8.69 -16.17
CA SER A 43 -2.97 8.51 -16.15
C SER A 43 -2.53 7.11 -15.73
N PHE A 44 -3.43 6.33 -15.10
CA PHE A 44 -3.15 4.97 -14.65
C PHE A 44 -3.92 3.96 -15.52
N PRO A 45 -3.26 3.34 -16.52
CA PRO A 45 -3.89 2.31 -17.33
C PRO A 45 -4.32 1.13 -16.45
N GLY A 46 -5.57 0.68 -16.58
CA GLY A 46 -6.12 -0.46 -15.83
C GLY A 46 -7.04 -0.11 -14.67
N ILE A 47 -7.25 1.17 -14.35
CA ILE A 47 -8.33 1.59 -13.46
C ILE A 47 -9.61 1.66 -14.30
N ASP A 48 -10.54 0.72 -14.05
CA ASP A 48 -11.86 0.75 -14.68
C ASP A 48 -12.83 1.73 -13.97
N ALA A 49 -13.99 1.88 -14.55
CA ALA A 49 -14.99 2.82 -14.08
C ALA A 49 -15.54 2.49 -12.68
N ASP A 50 -15.72 1.20 -12.38
CA ASP A 50 -16.27 0.76 -11.09
C ASP A 50 -15.25 1.02 -9.96
N LEU A 51 -13.98 0.73 -10.24
CA LEU A 51 -12.90 1.02 -9.32
C LEU A 51 -12.72 2.53 -9.09
N ALA A 52 -12.82 3.33 -10.15
CA ALA A 52 -12.73 4.80 -10.07
C ALA A 52 -13.88 5.43 -9.28
N CYS A 53 -15.06 4.82 -9.25
CA CYS A 53 -16.21 5.27 -8.45
C CYS A 53 -16.16 4.83 -6.99
N ASN A 54 -15.21 3.97 -6.61
CA ASN A 54 -15.07 3.54 -5.22
C ASN A 54 -14.55 4.69 -4.34
N LYS A 55 -15.28 5.02 -3.27
CA LYS A 55 -14.96 6.15 -2.38
C LYS A 55 -13.54 6.09 -1.81
N GLN A 56 -13.11 4.93 -1.32
CA GLN A 56 -11.76 4.76 -0.76
C GLN A 56 -10.67 4.95 -1.83
N VAL A 57 -10.95 4.51 -3.06
CA VAL A 57 -10.02 4.71 -4.20
C VAL A 57 -9.94 6.19 -4.55
N GLN A 58 -11.06 6.92 -4.57
CA GLN A 58 -11.06 8.37 -4.78
C GLN A 58 -10.28 9.12 -3.71
N GLU A 59 -10.49 8.76 -2.44
CA GLU A 59 -9.72 9.33 -1.32
C GLU A 59 -8.21 9.06 -1.46
N ALA A 60 -7.82 7.84 -1.85
CA ALA A 60 -6.41 7.50 -2.08
C ALA A 60 -5.81 8.27 -3.27
N LEU A 61 -6.55 8.40 -4.36
CA LEU A 61 -6.12 9.16 -5.53
C LEU A 61 -5.96 10.66 -5.20
N SER A 62 -6.82 11.22 -4.35
CA SER A 62 -6.71 12.61 -3.91
C SER A 62 -5.40 12.88 -3.13
N LEU A 63 -4.88 11.91 -2.39
CA LEU A 63 -3.55 12.04 -1.76
C LEU A 63 -2.44 12.20 -2.82
N LEU A 64 -2.57 11.48 -3.93
CA LEU A 64 -1.59 11.49 -5.02
C LEU A 64 -1.74 12.70 -5.96
N GLU A 65 -2.82 13.48 -5.87
CA GLU A 65 -2.97 14.73 -6.62
C GLU A 65 -1.97 15.80 -6.18
N SER A 66 -1.79 15.94 -4.88
CA SER A 66 -0.83 16.89 -4.31
C SER A 66 0.61 16.38 -4.40
N GLU A 67 0.79 15.07 -4.34
CA GLU A 67 2.09 14.40 -4.33
C GLU A 67 2.07 13.13 -5.20
N PRO A 68 2.24 13.25 -6.52
CA PRO A 68 2.23 12.12 -7.45
C PRO A 68 3.30 11.08 -7.16
N LEU A 69 3.08 9.83 -7.57
CA LEU A 69 4.09 8.78 -7.52
C LEU A 69 5.31 9.14 -8.38
N HIS A 70 6.50 8.89 -7.88
CA HIS A 70 7.75 9.33 -8.50
C HIS A 70 8.43 8.27 -9.36
N ASP A 71 8.17 6.97 -9.10
CA ASP A 71 8.75 5.92 -9.93
C ASP A 71 8.14 5.95 -11.34
N PRO A 72 8.95 6.05 -12.41
CA PRO A 72 8.44 6.04 -13.78
C PRO A 72 7.69 4.75 -14.15
N ARG A 73 7.89 3.66 -13.40
CA ARG A 73 7.18 2.38 -13.58
C ARG A 73 5.83 2.36 -12.84
N ALA A 74 5.58 3.31 -11.92
CA ALA A 74 4.38 3.33 -11.07
C ALA A 74 3.07 3.24 -11.86
N PRO A 75 2.86 3.92 -13.02
CA PRO A 75 1.62 3.77 -13.78
C PRO A 75 1.33 2.32 -14.19
N ARG A 76 2.35 1.57 -14.60
CA ARG A 76 2.22 0.15 -14.94
C ARG A 76 1.93 -0.71 -13.69
N TRP A 77 2.58 -0.42 -12.57
CA TRP A 77 2.36 -1.13 -11.32
C TRP A 77 0.95 -0.89 -10.77
N VAL A 78 0.51 0.36 -10.78
CA VAL A 78 -0.85 0.75 -10.35
C VAL A 78 -1.89 0.01 -11.18
N GLY A 79 -1.75 -0.05 -12.51
CA GLY A 79 -2.65 -0.81 -13.36
C GLY A 79 -2.71 -2.31 -13.04
N LYS A 80 -1.57 -2.94 -12.73
CA LYS A 80 -1.54 -4.35 -12.29
C LYS A 80 -2.19 -4.54 -10.93
N LEU A 81 -1.92 -3.66 -9.96
CA LEU A 81 -2.54 -3.71 -8.63
C LEU A 81 -4.05 -3.49 -8.72
N ALA A 82 -4.51 -2.56 -9.55
CA ALA A 82 -5.93 -2.31 -9.81
C ALA A 82 -6.65 -3.57 -10.33
N ALA A 83 -5.99 -4.33 -11.21
CA ALA A 83 -6.54 -5.57 -11.77
C ALA A 83 -6.51 -6.76 -10.79
N SER A 84 -5.61 -6.78 -9.80
CA SER A 84 -5.39 -7.92 -8.91
C SER A 84 -5.96 -7.74 -7.50
N LEU A 85 -6.08 -6.50 -7.02
CA LEU A 85 -6.52 -6.21 -5.66
C LEU A 85 -8.00 -5.83 -5.59
N LYS A 86 -8.63 -6.13 -4.47
CA LYS A 86 -9.97 -5.59 -4.15
C LYS A 86 -9.88 -4.07 -3.97
N PRO A 87 -10.94 -3.30 -4.27
CA PRO A 87 -10.90 -1.83 -4.25
C PRO A 87 -10.33 -1.23 -2.97
N GLY A 88 -10.77 -1.68 -1.79
CA GLY A 88 -10.24 -1.18 -0.51
C GLY A 88 -8.76 -1.52 -0.28
N ARG A 89 -8.28 -2.67 -0.80
CA ARG A 89 -6.87 -3.04 -0.70
C ARG A 89 -6.02 -2.25 -1.70
N PHE A 90 -6.55 -1.98 -2.88
CA PHE A 90 -5.90 -1.13 -3.86
C PHE A 90 -5.74 0.31 -3.32
N ALA A 91 -6.82 0.91 -2.78
CA ALA A 91 -6.78 2.23 -2.14
C ALA A 91 -5.76 2.28 -1.00
N HIS A 92 -5.73 1.25 -0.15
CA HIS A 92 -4.76 1.09 0.91
C HIS A 92 -3.31 1.09 0.39
N SER A 93 -3.00 0.33 -0.68
CA SER A 93 -1.65 0.29 -1.26
C SER A 93 -1.19 1.67 -1.77
N LEU A 94 -2.08 2.45 -2.39
CA LEU A 94 -1.79 3.83 -2.79
C LEU A 94 -1.52 4.73 -1.58
N SER A 95 -2.34 4.62 -0.54
CA SER A 95 -2.21 5.38 0.70
C SER A 95 -0.94 5.03 1.47
N VAL A 96 -0.54 3.75 1.50
CA VAL A 96 0.72 3.30 2.11
C VAL A 96 1.93 3.81 1.32
N ALA A 97 1.88 3.82 -0.02
CA ALA A 97 2.94 4.41 -0.84
C ALA A 97 3.17 5.89 -0.49
N TRP A 98 2.09 6.67 -0.42
CA TRP A 98 2.12 8.07 -0.02
C TRP A 98 2.70 8.25 1.39
N MET A 99 2.21 7.48 2.37
CA MET A 99 2.66 7.57 3.76
C MET A 99 4.13 7.16 3.91
N SER A 100 4.56 6.08 3.25
CA SER A 100 5.94 5.60 3.30
C SER A 100 6.91 6.65 2.76
N ARG A 101 6.58 7.28 1.63
CA ARG A 101 7.37 8.37 1.07
C ARG A 101 7.44 9.56 2.02
N ARG A 102 6.30 9.97 2.58
CA ARG A 102 6.22 11.08 3.54
C ARG A 102 7.09 10.83 4.77
N LEU A 103 6.97 9.66 5.39
CA LEU A 103 7.80 9.29 6.54
C LEU A 103 9.28 9.19 6.18
N ALA A 104 9.61 8.69 4.99
CA ALA A 104 10.99 8.65 4.51
C ALA A 104 11.59 10.05 4.42
N HIS A 105 10.85 11.04 3.92
CA HIS A 105 11.30 12.44 3.92
C HIS A 105 11.53 12.97 5.35
N VAL A 106 10.60 12.73 6.27
CA VAL A 106 10.72 13.17 7.67
C VAL A 106 11.96 12.59 8.35
N HIS A 107 12.31 11.35 8.02
CA HIS A 107 13.38 10.60 8.68
C HIS A 107 14.69 10.52 7.90
N GLY A 108 14.82 11.25 6.78
CA GLY A 108 16.04 11.27 5.97
C GLY A 108 16.39 9.93 5.32
N LEU A 109 15.37 9.15 4.96
CA LEU A 109 15.48 7.91 4.20
C LEU A 109 15.31 8.17 2.70
N ASP A 110 15.57 7.14 1.87
CA ASP A 110 15.28 7.21 0.45
C ASP A 110 13.75 7.18 0.20
N PRO A 111 13.14 8.32 -0.22
CA PRO A 111 11.69 8.38 -0.39
C PRO A 111 11.20 7.53 -1.57
N LEU A 112 12.05 7.33 -2.60
CA LEU A 112 11.67 6.51 -3.75
C LEU A 112 11.61 5.03 -3.38
N LYS A 113 12.58 4.52 -2.63
CA LYS A 113 12.55 3.15 -2.11
C LYS A 113 11.34 2.91 -1.20
N ALA A 114 11.04 3.88 -0.31
CA ALA A 114 9.91 3.79 0.59
C ALA A 114 8.57 3.80 -0.18
N GLU A 115 8.41 4.66 -1.20
CA GLU A 115 7.25 4.69 -2.09
C GLU A 115 7.07 3.33 -2.81
N GLN A 116 8.13 2.80 -3.39
CA GLN A 116 8.12 1.54 -4.11
C GLN A 116 7.69 0.37 -3.22
N ALA A 117 8.31 0.26 -2.04
CA ALA A 117 7.98 -0.77 -1.08
C ALA A 117 6.53 -0.63 -0.57
N GLY A 118 6.11 0.59 -0.22
CA GLY A 118 4.76 0.88 0.22
C GLY A 118 3.70 0.58 -0.84
N LEU A 119 3.96 0.87 -2.11
CA LEU A 119 3.04 0.57 -3.21
C LEU A 119 2.87 -0.94 -3.42
N LEU A 120 3.95 -1.70 -3.31
CA LEU A 120 3.99 -3.12 -3.65
C LEU A 120 3.83 -4.07 -2.43
N HIS A 121 3.79 -3.54 -1.18
CA HIS A 121 3.82 -4.39 0.03
C HIS A 121 2.76 -5.48 0.06
N ASP A 122 1.57 -5.19 -0.44
CA ASP A 122 0.41 -6.08 -0.45
C ASP A 122 0.08 -6.66 -1.84
N CYS A 123 1.01 -6.65 -2.81
CA CYS A 123 0.76 -7.11 -4.18
C CYS A 123 0.32 -8.59 -4.29
N ALA A 124 0.65 -9.42 -3.28
CA ALA A 124 0.21 -10.82 -3.20
C ALA A 124 -1.00 -11.04 -2.27
N LYS A 125 -1.57 -9.99 -1.66
CA LYS A 125 -2.60 -10.11 -0.58
C LYS A 125 -3.88 -10.79 -1.01
N CYS A 126 -4.25 -10.72 -2.27
CA CYS A 126 -5.47 -11.32 -2.81
C CYS A 126 -5.25 -12.70 -3.44
N LEU A 127 -4.03 -13.21 -3.44
CA LEU A 127 -3.75 -14.58 -3.87
C LEU A 127 -4.40 -15.58 -2.91
N PRO A 128 -4.94 -16.70 -3.41
CA PRO A 128 -5.39 -17.83 -2.59
C PRO A 128 -4.24 -18.40 -1.75
N LEU A 129 -4.56 -18.93 -0.56
CA LEU A 129 -3.53 -19.46 0.35
C LEU A 129 -2.75 -20.62 -0.27
N ASP A 130 -3.41 -21.52 -0.97
CA ASP A 130 -2.79 -22.66 -1.66
C ASP A 130 -1.83 -22.22 -2.77
N GLU A 131 -2.15 -21.17 -3.47
CA GLU A 131 -1.25 -20.55 -4.46
C GLU A 131 -0.03 -19.92 -3.80
N MET A 132 -0.22 -19.16 -2.71
CA MET A 132 0.89 -18.60 -1.93
C MET A 132 1.78 -19.70 -1.36
N GLN A 133 1.20 -20.79 -0.85
CA GLN A 133 1.96 -21.96 -0.35
C GLN A 133 2.80 -22.61 -1.44
N ARG A 134 2.20 -22.84 -2.63
CA ARG A 134 2.91 -23.39 -3.79
C ARG A 134 4.10 -22.51 -4.18
N ILE A 135 3.90 -21.20 -4.33
CA ILE A 135 4.99 -20.24 -4.64
C ILE A 135 6.08 -20.31 -3.56
N ALA A 136 5.70 -20.30 -2.29
CA ALA A 136 6.66 -20.32 -1.19
C ALA A 136 7.52 -21.58 -1.16
N VAL A 137 6.92 -22.75 -1.43
CA VAL A 137 7.63 -24.03 -1.45
C VAL A 137 8.48 -24.16 -2.72
N ASP A 138 7.91 -23.90 -3.90
CA ASP A 138 8.60 -24.07 -5.19
C ASP A 138 9.85 -23.18 -5.30
N HIS A 139 9.83 -22.00 -4.65
CA HIS A 139 10.94 -21.04 -4.67
C HIS A 139 11.72 -20.98 -3.34
N SER A 140 11.45 -21.91 -2.40
CA SER A 140 12.15 -21.97 -1.09
C SER A 140 12.17 -20.62 -0.35
N LEU A 141 11.04 -19.90 -0.36
CA LEU A 141 10.94 -18.57 0.25
C LEU A 141 10.88 -18.63 1.78
N THR A 142 10.30 -19.68 2.33
CA THR A 142 10.23 -19.97 3.77
C THR A 142 9.95 -21.44 4.03
N ASP A 143 10.47 -21.97 5.12
CA ASP A 143 10.18 -23.28 5.70
C ASP A 143 9.39 -23.17 7.01
N ASP A 144 9.05 -21.95 7.43
CA ASP A 144 8.32 -21.67 8.66
C ASP A 144 6.86 -22.15 8.53
N PRO A 145 6.45 -23.17 9.30
CA PRO A 145 5.12 -23.76 9.18
C PRO A 145 4.00 -22.79 9.58
N GLU A 146 4.27 -21.83 10.44
CA GLU A 146 3.28 -20.84 10.90
C GLU A 146 3.04 -19.77 9.85
N LEU A 147 4.07 -19.36 9.11
CA LEU A 147 3.92 -18.52 7.93
C LEU A 147 3.14 -19.26 6.85
N LEU A 148 3.51 -20.51 6.56
CA LEU A 148 2.84 -21.32 5.53
C LEU A 148 1.36 -21.59 5.86
N ALA A 149 0.99 -21.68 7.12
CA ALA A 149 -0.39 -21.92 7.54
C ALA A 149 -1.31 -20.68 7.45
N SER A 150 -0.76 -19.49 7.25
CA SER A 150 -1.52 -18.24 7.37
C SER A 150 -1.32 -17.30 6.16
N GLY A 151 -2.32 -17.18 5.31
CA GLY A 151 -2.32 -16.19 4.23
C GLY A 151 -2.16 -14.74 4.73
N ALA A 152 -2.59 -14.47 5.97
CA ALA A 152 -2.41 -13.18 6.60
C ALA A 152 -0.93 -12.86 6.92
N LEU A 153 -0.07 -13.86 7.01
CA LEU A 153 1.37 -13.72 7.24
C LEU A 153 2.18 -14.02 5.97
N LEU A 154 1.80 -15.06 5.23
CA LEU A 154 2.56 -15.55 4.09
C LEU A 154 2.61 -14.57 2.93
N HIS A 155 1.56 -13.71 2.79
CA HIS A 155 1.48 -12.75 1.67
C HIS A 155 2.67 -11.79 1.60
N SER A 156 3.30 -11.44 2.73
CA SER A 156 4.44 -10.53 2.73
C SER A 156 5.70 -11.18 2.13
N VAL A 157 5.96 -12.42 2.50
CA VAL A 157 7.08 -13.21 1.95
C VAL A 157 6.87 -13.50 0.46
N VAL A 158 5.68 -13.96 0.10
CA VAL A 158 5.30 -14.19 -1.31
C VAL A 158 5.23 -12.88 -2.09
N GLY A 159 4.79 -11.79 -1.44
CA GLY A 159 4.73 -10.45 -2.02
C GLY A 159 6.10 -9.94 -2.49
N SER A 160 7.16 -10.20 -1.74
CA SER A 160 8.53 -9.89 -2.16
C SER A 160 8.92 -10.62 -3.45
N TRP A 161 8.58 -11.90 -3.56
CA TRP A 161 8.79 -12.69 -4.79
C TRP A 161 7.94 -12.16 -5.96
N VAL A 162 6.65 -11.92 -5.75
CA VAL A 162 5.74 -11.36 -6.76
C VAL A 162 6.21 -9.97 -7.22
N ALA A 163 6.66 -9.11 -6.29
CA ALA A 163 7.21 -7.79 -6.62
C ALA A 163 8.42 -7.91 -7.56
N ARG A 164 9.27 -8.91 -7.35
CA ARG A 164 10.42 -9.18 -8.21
C ARG A 164 10.00 -9.71 -9.60
N GLU A 165 9.19 -10.76 -9.63
CA GLU A 165 8.89 -11.47 -10.88
C GLU A 165 7.87 -10.72 -11.75
N ASP A 166 6.79 -10.22 -11.14
CA ASP A 166 5.67 -9.63 -11.89
C ASP A 166 5.80 -8.13 -12.07
N TYR A 167 6.43 -7.45 -11.10
CA TYR A 167 6.57 -5.98 -11.14
C TYR A 167 7.97 -5.53 -11.52
N GLY A 168 8.94 -6.44 -11.62
CA GLY A 168 10.32 -6.15 -12.01
C GLY A 168 11.08 -5.33 -10.97
N MET A 169 10.74 -5.52 -9.68
CA MET A 169 11.48 -4.92 -8.58
C MET A 169 12.78 -5.69 -8.36
N THR A 170 13.91 -5.00 -8.40
CA THR A 170 15.23 -5.62 -8.24
C THR A 170 16.04 -5.07 -7.08
N ASP A 171 15.57 -3.98 -6.45
CA ASP A 171 16.26 -3.39 -5.30
C ASP A 171 16.07 -4.30 -4.07
N PRO A 172 17.16 -4.83 -3.48
CA PRO A 172 17.05 -5.76 -2.36
C PRO A 172 16.48 -5.12 -1.10
N ASP A 173 16.73 -3.84 -0.84
CA ASP A 173 16.19 -3.14 0.33
C ASP A 173 14.66 -3.01 0.23
N VAL A 174 14.15 -2.73 -0.98
CA VAL A 174 12.71 -2.66 -1.26
C VAL A 174 12.06 -4.03 -1.08
N LEU A 175 12.67 -5.09 -1.62
CA LEU A 175 12.18 -6.46 -1.51
C LEU A 175 12.18 -6.95 -0.06
N GLU A 176 13.19 -6.57 0.74
CA GLU A 176 13.26 -6.89 2.15
C GLU A 176 12.14 -6.19 2.94
N ALA A 177 11.94 -4.88 2.70
CA ALA A 177 10.87 -4.13 3.32
C ALA A 177 9.48 -4.74 3.01
N ILE A 178 9.25 -5.18 1.77
CA ILE A 178 8.02 -5.92 1.40
C ILE A 178 7.92 -7.23 2.18
N SER A 179 9.00 -8.01 2.27
CA SER A 179 8.97 -9.33 2.91
C SER A 179 8.64 -9.27 4.40
N TYR A 180 9.05 -8.21 5.09
CA TYR A 180 8.94 -8.10 6.54
C TYR A 180 7.92 -7.08 7.04
N HIS A 181 7.18 -6.40 6.15
CA HIS A 181 6.26 -5.33 6.55
C HIS A 181 5.21 -5.77 7.57
N ASN A 182 4.83 -7.05 7.58
CA ASN A 182 3.77 -7.57 8.43
C ASN A 182 4.25 -7.98 9.84
N THR A 183 5.43 -8.59 9.94
CA THR A 183 5.94 -9.15 11.22
C THR A 183 7.07 -8.34 11.83
N GLY A 184 7.77 -7.55 11.02
CA GLY A 184 9.09 -7.05 11.34
C GLY A 184 10.10 -8.17 11.57
N TYR A 185 11.31 -7.83 11.98
CA TYR A 185 12.35 -8.76 12.46
C TYR A 185 13.36 -7.99 13.32
N PRO A 186 14.09 -8.67 14.25
CA PRO A 186 15.15 -8.04 15.03
C PRO A 186 16.31 -7.57 14.14
N GLY A 187 16.67 -6.31 14.23
CA GLY A 187 17.71 -5.72 13.39
C GLY A 187 17.23 -5.13 12.06
N MET A 188 15.93 -5.03 11.86
CA MET A 188 15.32 -4.42 10.66
C MET A 188 15.86 -3.02 10.40
N THR A 189 16.01 -2.66 9.13
CA THR A 189 16.47 -1.36 8.70
C THR A 189 15.43 -0.26 9.00
N ARG A 190 15.84 0.99 8.94
CA ARG A 190 14.88 2.10 9.09
C ARG A 190 13.88 2.17 7.92
N LEU A 191 14.25 1.68 6.73
CA LEU A 191 13.32 1.55 5.60
C LEU A 191 12.24 0.50 5.90
N ASP A 192 12.62 -0.66 6.45
CA ASP A 192 11.66 -1.70 6.85
C ASP A 192 10.71 -1.18 7.93
N MET A 193 11.23 -0.45 8.93
CA MET A 193 10.41 0.18 9.96
C MET A 193 9.42 1.19 9.36
N CYS A 194 9.87 1.99 8.41
CA CYS A 194 9.08 2.99 7.72
C CYS A 194 7.88 2.35 7.00
N VAL A 195 8.12 1.29 6.22
CA VAL A 195 7.07 0.60 5.46
C VAL A 195 6.10 -0.15 6.40
N CYS A 196 6.63 -0.90 7.36
CA CYS A 196 5.83 -1.62 8.37
C CYS A 196 4.92 -0.66 9.17
N LEU A 197 5.44 0.50 9.55
CA LEU A 197 4.69 1.53 10.26
C LEU A 197 3.65 2.18 9.35
N SER A 198 4.01 2.52 8.11
CA SER A 198 3.11 3.15 7.13
C SER A 198 1.88 2.31 6.85
N ASP A 199 2.03 0.99 6.72
CA ASP A 199 0.90 0.06 6.60
C ASP A 199 -0.10 0.22 7.75
N SER A 200 0.39 0.46 8.97
CA SER A 200 -0.45 0.57 10.16
C SER A 200 -1.15 1.93 10.30
N ILE A 201 -0.56 3.03 9.79
CA ILE A 201 -1.00 4.40 10.11
C ILE A 201 -1.40 5.24 8.90
N GLU A 202 -1.44 4.67 7.70
CA GLU A 202 -1.79 5.41 6.47
C GLU A 202 -3.13 6.19 6.60
N PRO A 203 -3.35 7.27 5.84
CA PRO A 203 -4.47 8.17 6.02
C PRO A 203 -5.86 7.54 5.98
N LEU A 204 -6.05 6.48 5.17
CA LEU A 204 -7.35 5.81 5.01
C LEU A 204 -7.59 4.70 6.05
N ARG A 205 -6.66 4.52 6.99
CA ARG A 205 -6.81 3.50 8.03
C ARG A 205 -8.02 3.79 8.92
N GLU A 206 -8.90 2.81 9.06
CA GLU A 206 -10.00 2.90 10.03
C GLU A 206 -9.45 3.17 11.44
N ALA A 207 -10.17 3.99 12.20
CA ALA A 207 -9.75 4.36 13.54
C ALA A 207 -9.64 3.14 14.47
N TYR A 208 -8.51 3.02 15.16
CA TYR A 208 -8.26 2.01 16.17
C TYR A 208 -7.55 2.62 17.39
N PRO A 209 -7.56 1.95 18.55
CA PRO A 209 -6.91 2.49 19.75
C PRO A 209 -5.44 2.85 19.51
N ARG A 210 -5.03 4.03 19.99
CA ARG A 210 -3.68 4.59 19.86
C ARG A 210 -3.26 5.05 18.46
N LEU A 211 -4.10 4.96 17.39
CA LEU A 211 -3.71 5.37 16.03
C LEU A 211 -3.14 6.79 15.99
N GLU A 212 -3.82 7.77 16.58
CA GLU A 212 -3.35 9.16 16.58
C GLU A 212 -2.08 9.36 17.42
N GLN A 213 -1.91 8.59 18.49
CA GLN A 213 -0.66 8.59 19.26
C GLN A 213 0.51 8.01 18.44
N ILE A 214 0.26 6.95 17.70
CA ILE A 214 1.28 6.33 16.82
C ILE A 214 1.64 7.31 15.70
N ARG A 215 0.66 7.97 15.07
CA ARG A 215 0.88 9.00 14.05
C ARG A 215 1.73 10.16 14.57
N ALA A 216 1.42 10.65 15.77
CA ALA A 216 2.23 11.71 16.40
C ALA A 216 3.66 11.28 16.71
N LEU A 217 3.88 10.05 17.19
CA LEU A 217 5.22 9.49 17.41
C LEU A 217 5.98 9.27 16.11
N ALA A 218 5.29 8.89 15.04
CA ALA A 218 5.90 8.66 13.73
C ALA A 218 6.60 9.90 13.16
N GLU A 219 6.18 11.11 13.55
CA GLU A 219 6.85 12.36 13.15
C GLU A 219 8.22 12.54 13.80
N THR A 220 8.50 11.84 14.89
CA THR A 220 9.73 12.08 15.68
C THR A 220 10.62 10.85 15.85
N SER A 221 10.05 9.64 15.85
CA SER A 221 10.80 8.39 16.00
C SER A 221 10.05 7.21 15.39
N LEU A 222 10.62 6.64 14.33
CA LEU A 222 10.11 5.41 13.72
C LEU A 222 10.12 4.26 14.72
N GLU A 223 11.19 4.15 15.51
CA GLU A 223 11.40 3.04 16.45
C GLU A 223 10.31 3.03 17.57
N ARG A 224 10.00 4.20 18.13
CA ARG A 224 8.97 4.32 19.18
C ARG A 224 7.57 4.15 18.62
N ALA A 225 7.30 4.71 17.45
CA ALA A 225 6.01 4.58 16.79
C ALA A 225 5.75 3.11 16.39
N LEU A 226 6.76 2.44 15.80
CA LEU A 226 6.66 1.04 15.42
C LEU A 226 6.48 0.14 16.65
N LEU A 227 7.23 0.37 17.73
CA LEU A 227 7.04 -0.38 18.97
C LEU A 227 5.59 -0.28 19.47
N LEU A 228 5.03 0.92 19.54
CA LEU A 228 3.66 1.14 20.00
C LEU A 228 2.64 0.47 19.07
N SER A 229 2.87 0.50 17.76
CA SER A 229 2.04 -0.15 16.75
C SER A 229 2.06 -1.68 16.89
N LEU A 230 3.24 -2.27 17.01
CA LEU A 230 3.39 -3.73 17.16
C LEU A 230 2.84 -4.23 18.49
N GLU A 231 2.99 -3.49 19.59
CA GLU A 231 2.35 -3.81 20.88
C GLU A 231 0.83 -3.79 20.74
N GLY A 232 0.26 -2.78 20.07
CA GLY A 232 -1.19 -2.73 19.81
C GLY A 232 -1.67 -3.91 18.96
N THR A 233 -0.89 -4.31 17.95
CA THR A 233 -1.17 -5.49 17.13
C THR A 233 -1.10 -6.77 17.98
N ALA A 234 -0.11 -6.91 18.84
CA ALA A 234 0.04 -8.06 19.73
C ALA A 234 -1.15 -8.16 20.70
N ASP A 235 -1.54 -7.05 21.34
CA ASP A 235 -2.72 -6.98 22.21
C ASP A 235 -3.99 -7.39 21.48
N PHE A 236 -4.20 -6.89 20.25
CA PHE A 236 -5.36 -7.20 19.42
C PHE A 236 -5.42 -8.68 19.02
N VAL A 237 -4.30 -9.24 18.57
CA VAL A 237 -4.20 -10.65 18.13
C VAL A 237 -4.44 -11.59 19.31
N THR A 238 -3.78 -11.35 20.44
CA THR A 238 -3.88 -12.20 21.64
C THR A 238 -5.23 -12.08 22.32
N SER A 239 -5.85 -10.90 22.38
CA SER A 239 -7.20 -10.72 22.94
C SER A 239 -8.28 -11.48 22.18
N ARG A 240 -8.02 -11.82 20.89
CA ARG A 240 -8.91 -12.64 20.07
C ARG A 240 -8.56 -14.14 20.09
N GLY A 241 -7.65 -14.54 20.96
CA GLY A 241 -7.18 -15.93 21.03
C GLY A 241 -6.45 -16.39 19.78
N LYS A 242 -5.95 -15.45 18.96
CA LYS A 242 -5.20 -15.78 17.75
C LYS A 242 -3.71 -15.89 18.06
N PHE A 243 -3.01 -16.65 17.23
CA PHE A 243 -1.58 -16.85 17.32
C PHE A 243 -0.82 -15.59 16.92
N LEU A 244 0.07 -15.10 17.79
CA LEU A 244 1.01 -14.04 17.49
C LEU A 244 2.35 -14.67 17.06
N HIS A 245 2.79 -14.39 15.85
CA HIS A 245 3.99 -14.98 15.29
C HIS A 245 5.24 -14.63 16.12
N PRO A 246 6.15 -15.60 16.42
CA PRO A 246 7.35 -15.35 17.21
C PRO A 246 8.24 -14.23 16.69
N ARG A 247 8.32 -14.06 15.37
CA ARG A 247 9.07 -12.96 14.76
C ARG A 247 8.57 -11.60 15.24
N THR A 248 7.26 -11.36 15.32
CA THR A 248 6.68 -10.12 15.86
C THR A 248 7.02 -9.93 17.33
N GLN A 249 6.95 -10.99 18.14
CA GLN A 249 7.35 -10.94 19.56
C GLN A 249 8.83 -10.57 19.71
N ASN A 250 9.69 -11.19 18.91
CA ASN A 250 11.12 -10.91 18.91
C ASN A 250 11.44 -9.48 18.44
N THR A 251 10.70 -8.97 17.46
CA THR A 251 10.81 -7.58 16.99
C THR A 251 10.47 -6.59 18.10
N ILE A 252 9.35 -6.80 18.81
CA ILE A 252 8.96 -5.99 19.98
C ILE A 252 10.07 -6.01 21.04
N ALA A 253 10.56 -7.19 21.39
CA ALA A 253 11.61 -7.34 22.40
C ALA A 253 12.93 -6.64 21.97
N TRP A 254 13.27 -6.74 20.69
CA TRP A 254 14.44 -6.05 20.14
C TRP A 254 14.29 -4.53 20.19
N LEU A 255 13.15 -3.97 19.73
CA LEU A 255 12.89 -2.54 19.79
C LEU A 255 12.96 -1.99 21.22
N LYS A 256 12.41 -2.73 22.21
CA LYS A 256 12.49 -2.34 23.63
C LYS A 256 13.94 -2.22 24.12
N ARG A 257 14.78 -3.21 23.78
CA ARG A 257 16.22 -3.17 24.17
C ARG A 257 16.92 -2.00 23.49
N SER A 258 16.81 -1.86 22.17
CA SER A 258 17.48 -0.79 21.41
C SER A 258 17.09 0.61 21.92
N LEU A 259 15.82 0.83 22.27
CA LEU A 259 15.34 2.11 22.82
C LEU A 259 15.82 2.35 24.27
N SER A 260 16.13 1.29 25.04
CA SER A 260 16.69 1.44 26.39
C SER A 260 18.17 1.76 26.37
N GLU A 261 18.90 1.23 25.39
CA GLU A 261 20.34 1.45 25.22
C GLU A 261 20.69 2.82 24.61
N ALA A 262 19.74 3.42 23.89
CA ALA A 262 19.91 4.75 23.29
C ALA A 262 19.63 5.94 24.24
N ARG A 263 19.34 5.69 25.52
CA ARG A 263 19.15 6.70 26.58
C ARG A 263 20.45 6.97 27.28
#